data_87fb2fbacafb45978576b6d8c25b80ce
#
_entry.id   87fb2fbacafb45978576b6d8c25b80ce
#
_cell.length_a   1.000
_cell.length_b   1.000
_cell.length_c   1.000
_cell.angle_alpha   90.00
_cell.angle_beta   90.00
_cell.angle_gamma   90.00
#
_symmetry.space_group_name_H-M   'P 1'
#
loop_
_entity.id
_entity.type
_entity.pdbx_description
1 polymer ?
#
loop_
_entity_poly.entity_id
_entity_poly.type
_entity_poly.pdbx_seq_one_letter_code
_entity_poly.pdbx_strand_id
1 'polypeptide(L)'
;MPVPQRPLLAAALLALAAACAQAESFAPPDPAAEAAAIDFAAQVVRHADAGGRAFGIVDKPAAALWVFDGQGRAVARTPVLVGQARGDAAPADIGTRPLARVRPHEKITSAGRYVTEPGRNTQGEDIVWLDYDAALSMHRVRNVPGEARTQRLASPGVADNRISFGCINVPASFYDRYIDPLFGRSAGVVYVLPEVKPLASVFPFAAGGAAP
;
A
#
# COMPACT_ATOMS: atom_id res chain seq x y z
N MET A 1 30.85 -21.24 70.82
CA MET A 1 29.66 -20.53 70.36
C MET A 1 29.89 -20.18 68.92
N PRO A 2 29.17 -20.79 67.96
CA PRO A 2 29.33 -20.46 66.55
C PRO A 2 28.38 -19.31 66.14
N VAL A 3 28.92 -18.35 65.37
CA VAL A 3 28.24 -17.19 64.81
C VAL A 3 27.44 -17.63 63.57
N PRO A 4 26.17 -17.25 63.40
CA PRO A 4 25.39 -17.63 62.26
C PRO A 4 25.73 -16.72 61.05
N GLN A 5 26.11 -17.35 59.95
CA GLN A 5 26.26 -16.70 58.63
C GLN A 5 24.88 -16.40 58.05
N ARG A 6 24.65 -15.13 57.70
CA ARG A 6 23.47 -14.68 56.93
C ARG A 6 23.70 -14.90 55.44
N PRO A 7 22.75 -15.48 54.66
CA PRO A 7 22.86 -15.56 53.22
C PRO A 7 22.56 -14.20 52.60
N LEU A 8 23.47 -13.75 51.72
CA LEU A 8 23.30 -12.63 50.83
C LEU A 8 22.34 -13.04 49.71
N LEU A 9 21.14 -12.49 49.72
CA LEU A 9 20.19 -12.55 48.61
C LEU A 9 20.70 -11.62 47.49
N ALA A 10 21.23 -12.22 46.44
CA ALA A 10 21.50 -11.49 45.18
C ALA A 10 20.20 -11.23 44.44
N ALA A 11 19.74 -9.96 44.47
CA ALA A 11 18.65 -9.51 43.64
C ALA A 11 19.10 -9.37 42.17
N ALA A 12 18.72 -10.32 41.32
CA ALA A 12 18.88 -10.21 39.91
C ALA A 12 17.85 -9.23 39.34
N LEU A 13 18.30 -8.02 39.01
CA LEU A 13 17.52 -7.06 38.23
C LEU A 13 17.44 -7.58 36.78
N LEU A 14 16.29 -8.14 36.40
CA LEU A 14 15.93 -8.35 34.99
C LEU A 14 15.63 -6.97 34.38
N ALA A 15 16.56 -6.45 33.61
CA ALA A 15 16.31 -5.31 32.72
C ALA A 15 15.47 -5.80 31.54
N LEU A 16 14.16 -5.54 31.56
CA LEU A 16 13.27 -5.72 30.43
C LEU A 16 13.61 -4.61 29.42
N ALA A 17 14.42 -4.94 28.42
CA ALA A 17 14.63 -4.07 27.26
C ALA A 17 13.32 -4.07 26.45
N ALA A 18 12.50 -3.06 26.67
CA ALA A 18 11.37 -2.74 25.78
C ALA A 18 11.95 -2.29 24.44
N ALA A 19 11.99 -3.19 23.46
CA ALA A 19 12.22 -2.83 22.08
C ALA A 19 11.01 -1.99 21.64
N CYS A 20 11.14 -0.66 21.73
CA CYS A 20 10.23 0.24 21.03
C CYS A 20 10.40 -0.04 19.53
N ALA A 21 9.46 -0.76 18.94
CA ALA A 21 9.30 -0.77 17.51
C ALA A 21 9.11 0.68 17.07
N GLN A 22 10.10 1.25 16.42
CA GLN A 22 10.00 2.58 15.85
C GLN A 22 8.92 2.47 14.76
N ALA A 23 7.74 3.00 15.05
CA ALA A 23 6.74 3.23 14.02
C ALA A 23 7.37 4.19 13.00
N GLU A 24 7.48 3.76 11.74
CA GLU A 24 7.92 4.63 10.67
C GLU A 24 6.99 5.85 10.65
N SER A 25 7.53 7.01 11.01
CA SER A 25 6.77 8.26 11.06
C SER A 25 6.74 8.85 9.66
N PHE A 26 5.65 8.62 8.95
CA PHE A 26 5.39 9.27 7.66
C PHE A 26 4.73 10.64 7.87
N ALA A 27 4.94 11.54 6.91
CA ALA A 27 4.27 12.83 6.91
C ALA A 27 2.73 12.64 7.02
N PRO A 28 2.02 13.50 7.76
CA PRO A 28 0.56 13.44 7.81
C PRO A 28 -0.03 13.60 6.40
N PRO A 29 -1.20 12.98 6.13
CA PRO A 29 -1.85 13.11 4.83
C PRO A 29 -2.26 14.56 4.57
N ASP A 30 -2.35 14.90 3.28
CA ASP A 30 -3.12 16.07 2.87
C ASP A 30 -4.58 15.85 3.30
N PRO A 31 -5.19 16.77 4.08
CA PRO A 31 -6.58 16.64 4.52
C PRO A 31 -7.59 16.48 3.38
N ALA A 32 -7.33 17.11 2.22
CA ALA A 32 -8.20 16.96 1.06
C ALA A 32 -8.10 15.56 0.44
N ALA A 33 -6.90 14.98 0.37
CA ALA A 33 -6.71 13.61 -0.12
C ALA A 33 -7.35 12.60 0.85
N GLU A 34 -7.26 12.84 2.16
CA GLU A 34 -7.92 12.00 3.16
C GLU A 34 -9.44 12.05 3.02
N ALA A 35 -10.03 13.24 2.91
CA ALA A 35 -11.46 13.41 2.71
C ALA A 35 -11.93 12.70 1.42
N ALA A 36 -11.21 12.86 0.31
CA ALA A 36 -11.54 12.22 -0.96
C ALA A 36 -11.47 10.67 -0.85
N ALA A 37 -10.50 10.12 -0.13
CA ALA A 37 -10.41 8.67 0.08
C ALA A 37 -11.57 8.15 0.95
N ILE A 38 -11.97 8.88 1.99
CA ILE A 38 -13.11 8.54 2.84
C ILE A 38 -14.42 8.62 2.07
N ASP A 39 -14.63 9.66 1.27
CA ASP A 39 -15.81 9.82 0.43
C ASP A 39 -15.92 8.69 -0.61
N PHE A 40 -14.81 8.34 -1.24
CA PHE A 40 -14.79 7.19 -2.16
C PHE A 40 -15.08 5.87 -1.44
N ALA A 41 -14.51 5.66 -0.24
CA ALA A 41 -14.81 4.48 0.57
C ALA A 41 -16.30 4.38 0.93
N ALA A 42 -16.94 5.50 1.26
CA ALA A 42 -18.38 5.55 1.50
C ALA A 42 -19.20 5.14 0.27
N GLN A 43 -18.74 5.50 -0.95
CA GLN A 43 -19.39 5.05 -2.19
C GLN A 43 -19.20 3.53 -2.39
N VAL A 44 -17.99 3.00 -2.16
CA VAL A 44 -17.73 1.55 -2.23
C VAL A 44 -18.68 0.77 -1.33
N VAL A 45 -18.88 1.22 -0.09
CA VAL A 45 -19.79 0.58 0.87
C VAL A 45 -21.25 0.73 0.43
N ARG A 46 -21.66 1.93 0.06
CA ARG A 46 -23.05 2.23 -0.38
C ARG A 46 -23.50 1.35 -1.53
N HIS A 47 -22.59 1.08 -2.47
CA HIS A 47 -22.86 0.25 -3.65
C HIS A 47 -22.50 -1.23 -3.45
N ALA A 48 -22.05 -1.62 -2.23
CA ALA A 48 -21.59 -2.96 -1.90
C ALA A 48 -20.52 -3.50 -2.89
N ASP A 49 -19.75 -2.60 -3.53
CA ASP A 49 -18.85 -2.96 -4.63
C ASP A 49 -17.71 -3.87 -4.19
N ALA A 50 -17.18 -3.70 -2.96
CA ALA A 50 -16.20 -4.61 -2.39
C ALA A 50 -16.79 -5.95 -1.91
N GLY A 51 -18.12 -6.11 -1.93
CA GLY A 51 -18.80 -7.33 -1.46
C GLY A 51 -18.55 -7.64 0.01
N GLY A 52 -18.44 -6.63 0.86
CA GLY A 52 -18.15 -6.77 2.30
C GLY A 52 -16.72 -7.18 2.63
N ARG A 53 -15.83 -7.24 1.64
CA ARG A 53 -14.40 -7.53 1.83
C ARG A 53 -13.63 -6.30 2.26
N ALA A 54 -12.48 -6.50 2.93
CA ALA A 54 -11.51 -5.44 3.11
C ALA A 54 -11.09 -4.86 1.75
N PHE A 55 -10.86 -3.55 1.69
CA PHE A 55 -10.44 -2.93 0.45
C PHE A 55 -9.37 -1.85 0.66
N GLY A 56 -8.57 -1.65 -0.37
CA GLY A 56 -7.54 -0.62 -0.44
C GLY A 56 -7.89 0.44 -1.48
N ILE A 57 -7.53 1.69 -1.21
CA ILE A 57 -7.64 2.81 -2.15
C ILE A 57 -6.24 3.37 -2.37
N VAL A 58 -5.74 3.29 -3.59
CA VAL A 58 -4.47 3.89 -4.00
C VAL A 58 -4.76 5.22 -4.65
N ASP A 59 -4.42 6.29 -3.94
CA ASP A 59 -4.44 7.66 -4.44
C ASP A 59 -3.09 7.97 -5.08
N LYS A 60 -3.02 7.96 -6.41
CA LYS A 60 -1.78 8.23 -7.14
C LYS A 60 -1.29 9.67 -7.01
N PRO A 61 -2.16 10.69 -7.10
CA PRO A 61 -1.78 12.08 -6.82
C PRO A 61 -1.15 12.30 -5.45
N ALA A 62 -1.69 11.67 -4.41
CA ALA A 62 -1.15 11.76 -3.05
C ALA A 62 -0.05 10.74 -2.76
N ALA A 63 0.21 9.80 -3.68
CA ALA A 63 1.10 8.65 -3.49
C ALA A 63 0.83 7.92 -2.17
N ALA A 64 -0.43 7.67 -1.87
CA ALA A 64 -0.91 7.07 -0.63
C ALA A 64 -1.77 5.84 -0.87
N LEU A 65 -1.69 4.89 0.04
CA LEU A 65 -2.58 3.75 0.15
C LEU A 65 -3.37 3.86 1.45
N TRP A 66 -4.68 3.82 1.33
CA TRP A 66 -5.64 3.75 2.43
C TRP A 66 -6.22 2.34 2.49
N VAL A 67 -6.30 1.78 3.67
CA VAL A 67 -6.87 0.44 3.90
C VAL A 67 -8.12 0.59 4.73
N PHE A 68 -9.19 -0.07 4.29
CA PHE A 68 -10.50 -0.07 4.94
C PHE A 68 -10.94 -1.50 5.22
N ASP A 69 -11.71 -1.68 6.29
CA ASP A 69 -12.43 -2.94 6.51
C ASP A 69 -13.66 -3.05 5.59
N GLY A 70 -14.33 -4.19 5.63
CA GLY A 70 -15.52 -4.45 4.80
C GLY A 70 -16.73 -3.55 5.12
N GLN A 71 -16.69 -2.79 6.22
CA GLN A 71 -17.68 -1.80 6.61
C GLN A 71 -17.30 -0.37 6.23
N GLY A 72 -16.14 -0.18 5.58
CA GLY A 72 -15.64 1.13 5.16
C GLY A 72 -15.00 1.95 6.27
N ARG A 73 -14.67 1.34 7.42
CA ARG A 73 -13.90 2.01 8.45
C ARG A 73 -12.42 2.01 8.07
N ALA A 74 -11.79 3.17 8.17
CA ALA A 74 -10.36 3.30 7.92
C ALA A 74 -9.56 2.48 8.94
N VAL A 75 -8.70 1.58 8.45
CA VAL A 75 -7.87 0.68 9.26
C VAL A 75 -6.44 1.19 9.34
N ALA A 76 -5.88 1.63 8.22
CA ALA A 76 -4.50 2.07 8.13
C ALA A 76 -4.26 2.94 6.88
N ARG A 77 -3.17 3.69 6.91
CA ARG A 77 -2.66 4.48 5.78
C ARG A 77 -1.15 4.41 5.72
N THR A 78 -0.60 4.45 4.50
CA THR A 78 0.84 4.54 4.27
C THR A 78 1.15 5.28 2.97
N PRO A 79 2.30 5.97 2.85
CA PRO A 79 2.80 6.35 1.54
C PRO A 79 3.15 5.12 0.73
N VAL A 80 3.12 5.25 -0.59
CA VAL A 80 3.47 4.18 -1.53
C VAL A 80 4.38 4.71 -2.64
N LEU A 81 5.20 3.83 -3.23
CA LEU A 81 5.80 4.14 -4.52
C LEU A 81 4.88 3.61 -5.62
N VAL A 82 4.67 4.44 -6.62
CA VAL A 82 3.84 4.14 -7.80
C VAL A 82 4.65 4.28 -9.09
N GLY A 83 4.02 4.00 -10.21
CA GLY A 83 4.61 4.12 -11.53
C GLY A 83 5.30 5.48 -11.76
N GLN A 84 6.45 5.45 -12.41
CA GLN A 84 7.26 6.64 -12.71
C GLN A 84 6.49 7.68 -13.51
N ALA A 85 5.64 7.24 -14.43
CA ALA A 85 4.86 8.12 -15.28
C ALA A 85 3.44 8.34 -14.71
N ARG A 86 2.92 9.54 -14.92
CA ARG A 86 1.51 9.84 -14.72
C ARG A 86 0.68 9.20 -15.82
N GLY A 87 -0.50 8.71 -15.47
CA GLY A 87 -1.42 8.09 -16.41
C GLY A 87 -2.36 7.10 -15.74
N ASP A 88 -3.33 6.61 -16.50
CA ASP A 88 -4.38 5.73 -16.01
C ASP A 88 -4.43 4.38 -16.73
N ALA A 89 -3.55 4.15 -17.69
CA ALA A 89 -3.44 2.88 -18.38
C ALA A 89 -1.99 2.66 -18.85
N ALA A 90 -1.39 1.57 -18.44
CA ALA A 90 -0.16 1.06 -19.04
C ALA A 90 -0.45 0.42 -20.41
N PRO A 91 0.55 0.26 -21.30
CA PRO A 91 0.37 -0.49 -22.53
C PRO A 91 -0.15 -1.92 -22.29
N ALA A 92 -1.00 -2.42 -23.16
CA ALA A 92 -1.64 -3.72 -23.00
C ALA A 92 -0.66 -4.91 -22.94
N ASP A 93 0.52 -4.75 -23.55
CA ASP A 93 1.57 -5.78 -23.59
C ASP A 93 2.61 -5.64 -22.46
N ILE A 94 2.36 -4.74 -21.47
CA ILE A 94 3.35 -4.38 -20.44
C ILE A 94 3.80 -5.60 -19.62
N GLY A 95 2.90 -6.51 -19.32
CA GLY A 95 3.20 -7.69 -18.48
C GLY A 95 4.05 -8.76 -19.18
N THR A 96 4.09 -8.76 -20.50
CA THR A 96 4.89 -9.72 -21.29
C THR A 96 6.18 -9.11 -21.84
N ARG A 97 6.32 -7.79 -21.72
CA ARG A 97 7.45 -7.06 -22.27
C ARG A 97 8.68 -7.17 -21.35
N PRO A 98 9.88 -7.45 -21.89
CA PRO A 98 11.11 -7.36 -21.10
C PRO A 98 11.27 -5.98 -20.46
N LEU A 99 11.59 -5.92 -19.17
CA LEU A 99 11.68 -4.66 -18.41
C LEU A 99 12.61 -3.63 -19.06
N ALA A 100 13.70 -4.09 -19.68
CA ALA A 100 14.65 -3.22 -20.40
C ALA A 100 14.03 -2.51 -21.62
N ARG A 101 12.88 -2.97 -22.11
CA ARG A 101 12.16 -2.37 -23.24
C ARG A 101 11.00 -1.48 -22.79
N VAL A 102 10.70 -1.42 -21.49
CA VAL A 102 9.65 -0.55 -20.97
C VAL A 102 10.20 0.87 -20.86
N ARG A 103 9.60 1.77 -21.61
CA ARG A 103 10.01 3.18 -21.66
C ARG A 103 9.54 3.93 -20.41
N PRO A 104 10.21 5.02 -19.99
CA PRO A 104 9.84 5.77 -18.79
C PRO A 104 8.35 6.20 -18.75
N HIS A 105 7.80 6.67 -19.88
CA HIS A 105 6.40 7.14 -19.98
C HIS A 105 5.37 5.99 -19.98
N GLU A 106 5.81 4.74 -20.08
CA GLU A 106 4.94 3.54 -20.05
C GLU A 106 4.84 2.95 -18.63
N LYS A 107 5.68 3.39 -17.71
CA LYS A 107 5.74 2.92 -16.32
C LYS A 107 4.60 3.52 -15.50
N ILE A 108 3.39 3.07 -15.75
CA ILE A 108 2.14 3.62 -15.18
C ILE A 108 1.54 2.61 -14.21
N THR A 109 1.11 3.07 -13.04
CA THR A 109 0.18 2.31 -12.19
C THR A 109 -1.22 2.50 -12.76
N SER A 110 -1.75 1.47 -13.41
CA SER A 110 -3.05 1.53 -14.07
C SER A 110 -4.19 1.75 -13.09
N ALA A 111 -5.09 2.67 -13.42
CA ALA A 111 -6.30 2.92 -12.65
C ALA A 111 -7.33 1.80 -12.91
N GLY A 112 -8.06 1.41 -11.86
CA GLY A 112 -9.05 0.36 -11.99
C GLY A 112 -9.43 -0.25 -10.64
N ARG A 113 -10.39 -1.18 -10.73
CA ARG A 113 -10.83 -2.03 -9.64
C ARG A 113 -10.24 -3.42 -9.81
N TYR A 114 -9.54 -3.90 -8.80
CA TYR A 114 -8.83 -5.17 -8.83
C TYR A 114 -9.26 -6.05 -7.67
N VAL A 115 -9.65 -7.30 -7.96
CA VAL A 115 -9.78 -8.34 -6.94
C VAL A 115 -8.40 -8.92 -6.72
N THR A 116 -7.93 -8.93 -5.48
CA THR A 116 -6.56 -9.34 -5.19
C THR A 116 -6.39 -10.84 -5.16
N GLU A 117 -5.22 -11.30 -5.59
CA GLU A 117 -4.81 -12.69 -5.55
C GLU A 117 -3.44 -12.83 -4.87
N PRO A 118 -3.24 -13.83 -4.00
CA PRO A 118 -1.93 -14.11 -3.45
C PRO A 118 -0.98 -14.61 -4.55
N GLY A 119 0.29 -14.26 -4.44
CA GLY A 119 1.28 -14.72 -5.39
C GLY A 119 2.69 -14.70 -4.85
N ARG A 120 3.61 -15.11 -5.70
CA ARG A 120 5.04 -15.00 -5.43
C ARG A 120 5.74 -14.36 -6.62
N ASN A 121 6.74 -13.54 -6.33
CA ASN A 121 7.60 -13.01 -7.38
C ASN A 121 8.65 -14.05 -7.81
N THR A 122 9.48 -13.70 -8.78
CA THR A 122 10.54 -14.58 -9.30
C THR A 122 11.63 -14.91 -8.28
N GLN A 123 11.68 -14.25 -7.14
CA GLN A 123 12.61 -14.50 -6.04
C GLN A 123 11.96 -15.29 -4.90
N GLY A 124 10.71 -15.71 -5.06
CA GLY A 124 9.97 -16.50 -4.08
C GLY A 124 9.35 -15.68 -2.94
N GLU A 125 9.46 -14.33 -2.97
CA GLU A 125 8.80 -13.48 -1.99
C GLU A 125 7.30 -13.39 -2.26
N ASP A 126 6.51 -13.42 -1.22
CA ASP A 126 5.05 -13.24 -1.30
C ASP A 126 4.70 -11.80 -1.73
N ILE A 127 3.78 -11.72 -2.66
CA ILE A 127 3.22 -10.49 -3.21
C ILE A 127 1.71 -10.62 -3.36
N VAL A 128 1.04 -9.51 -3.59
CA VAL A 128 -0.40 -9.47 -3.90
C VAL A 128 -0.55 -9.01 -5.36
N TRP A 129 -1.07 -9.89 -6.20
CA TRP A 129 -1.45 -9.52 -7.56
C TRP A 129 -2.72 -8.70 -7.57
N LEU A 130 -2.70 -7.64 -8.37
CA LEU A 130 -3.87 -6.86 -8.76
C LEU A 130 -4.31 -7.28 -10.16
N ASP A 131 -3.33 -7.38 -11.08
CA ASP A 131 -3.54 -7.82 -12.45
C ASP A 131 -2.29 -8.60 -12.89
N TYR A 132 -2.43 -9.91 -13.04
CA TYR A 132 -1.33 -10.79 -13.40
C TYR A 132 -0.87 -10.54 -14.85
N ASP A 133 -1.81 -10.34 -15.78
CA ASP A 133 -1.52 -10.15 -17.19
C ASP A 133 -0.83 -8.81 -17.46
N ALA A 134 -1.15 -7.79 -16.66
CA ALA A 134 -0.48 -6.50 -16.70
C ALA A 134 0.79 -6.43 -15.81
N ALA A 135 1.17 -7.52 -15.16
CA ALA A 135 2.25 -7.58 -14.16
C ALA A 135 2.12 -6.49 -13.07
N LEU A 136 0.89 -6.16 -12.69
CA LEU A 136 0.58 -5.18 -11.66
C LEU A 136 0.40 -5.87 -10.32
N SER A 137 1.25 -5.55 -9.36
CA SER A 137 1.21 -6.13 -8.01
C SER A 137 1.47 -5.10 -6.93
N MET A 138 1.12 -5.46 -5.71
CA MET A 138 1.47 -4.76 -4.48
C MET A 138 2.47 -5.61 -3.70
N HIS A 139 3.61 -5.03 -3.31
CA HIS A 139 4.69 -5.75 -2.65
C HIS A 139 5.49 -4.83 -1.73
N ARG A 140 6.30 -5.42 -0.87
CA ARG A 140 7.25 -4.68 -0.01
C ARG A 140 8.19 -3.85 -0.85
N VAL A 141 8.49 -2.63 -0.39
CA VAL A 141 9.56 -1.83 -1.01
C VAL A 141 10.87 -2.59 -0.96
N ARG A 142 11.59 -2.58 -2.06
CA ARG A 142 12.93 -3.16 -2.18
C ARG A 142 13.90 -2.09 -2.64
N ASN A 143 15.06 -2.04 -1.99
CA ASN A 143 16.11 -1.14 -2.44
C ASN A 143 16.74 -1.67 -3.72
N VAL A 144 16.71 -0.84 -4.74
CA VAL A 144 17.39 -1.05 -6.00
C VAL A 144 18.60 -0.10 -6.01
N PRO A 145 19.81 -0.56 -6.34
CA PRO A 145 20.98 0.30 -6.40
C PRO A 145 20.73 1.55 -7.23
N GLY A 146 21.03 2.72 -6.68
CA GLY A 146 20.85 4.02 -7.32
C GLY A 146 19.43 4.61 -7.26
N GLU A 147 18.42 3.85 -6.78
CA GLU A 147 17.04 4.35 -6.75
C GLU A 147 16.59 4.91 -5.38
N ALA A 148 17.30 4.59 -4.29
CA ALA A 148 17.02 5.07 -2.94
C ALA A 148 15.53 4.95 -2.53
N ARG A 149 14.89 3.81 -2.85
CA ARG A 149 13.43 3.63 -2.75
C ARG A 149 12.87 3.82 -1.33
N THR A 150 13.61 3.37 -0.31
CA THR A 150 13.19 3.55 1.09
C THR A 150 13.20 5.03 1.48
N GLN A 151 14.22 5.79 1.06
CA GLN A 151 14.31 7.23 1.30
C GLN A 151 13.21 7.99 0.55
N ARG A 152 12.93 7.61 -0.70
CA ARG A 152 11.83 8.17 -1.49
C ARG A 152 10.48 7.94 -0.83
N LEU A 153 10.25 6.75 -0.30
CA LEU A 153 9.01 6.41 0.39
C LEU A 153 8.78 7.26 1.65
N ALA A 154 9.87 7.63 2.34
CA ALA A 154 9.83 8.50 3.52
C ALA A 154 9.83 10.00 3.18
N SER A 155 10.04 10.37 1.91
CA SER A 155 10.04 11.77 1.48
C SER A 155 8.65 12.40 1.58
N PRO A 156 8.53 13.65 2.04
CA PRO A 156 7.26 14.38 1.99
C PRO A 156 6.88 14.81 0.56
N GLY A 157 7.81 14.73 -0.39
CA GLY A 157 7.60 15.14 -1.77
C GLY A 157 6.96 14.02 -2.59
N VAL A 158 5.71 14.16 -2.99
CA VAL A 158 4.97 13.16 -3.80
C VAL A 158 5.70 12.78 -5.10
N ALA A 159 6.47 13.71 -5.69
CA ALA A 159 7.26 13.44 -6.89
C ALA A 159 8.33 12.37 -6.66
N ASP A 160 8.87 12.26 -5.45
CA ASP A 160 9.86 11.26 -5.09
C ASP A 160 9.25 9.83 -5.06
N ASN A 161 7.96 9.72 -4.86
CA ASN A 161 7.26 8.44 -4.81
C ASN A 161 7.03 7.81 -6.19
N ARG A 162 7.40 8.51 -7.28
CA ARG A 162 7.25 8.00 -8.64
C ARG A 162 8.54 7.40 -9.17
N ILE A 163 8.66 6.07 -9.07
CA ILE A 163 9.88 5.35 -9.45
C ILE A 163 9.63 3.94 -9.97
N SER A 164 8.49 3.32 -9.68
CA SER A 164 8.24 1.93 -10.05
C SER A 164 7.91 1.76 -11.54
N PHE A 165 7.90 0.52 -12.00
CA PHE A 165 7.45 0.16 -13.35
C PHE A 165 5.91 0.09 -13.49
N GLY A 166 5.18 0.36 -12.40
CA GLY A 166 3.72 0.29 -12.28
C GLY A 166 3.30 -0.34 -10.97
N CYS A 167 4.05 -1.31 -10.45
CA CYS A 167 3.75 -1.96 -9.17
C CYS A 167 3.71 -0.95 -8.01
N ILE A 168 2.85 -1.24 -7.04
CA ILE A 168 2.67 -0.46 -5.83
C ILE A 168 3.63 -1.01 -4.77
N ASN A 169 4.61 -0.20 -4.35
CA ASN A 169 5.55 -0.61 -3.31
C ASN A 169 5.11 0.03 -1.98
N VAL A 170 4.99 -0.78 -0.95
CA VAL A 170 4.61 -0.36 0.40
C VAL A 170 5.76 -0.60 1.39
N PRO A 171 5.81 0.12 2.54
CA PRO A 171 6.75 -0.21 3.62
C PRO A 171 6.64 -1.67 4.01
N ALA A 172 7.76 -2.33 4.30
CA ALA A 172 7.77 -3.75 4.62
C ALA A 172 6.92 -4.06 5.86
N SER A 173 7.05 -3.25 6.92
CA SER A 173 6.26 -3.38 8.15
C SER A 173 4.76 -3.22 7.90
N PHE A 174 4.36 -2.32 6.99
CA PHE A 174 2.97 -2.13 6.59
C PHE A 174 2.44 -3.31 5.79
N TYR A 175 3.25 -3.85 4.88
CA TYR A 175 2.89 -5.04 4.11
C TYR A 175 2.58 -6.21 5.05
N ASP A 176 3.50 -6.49 5.98
CA ASP A 176 3.37 -7.62 6.92
C ASP A 176 2.15 -7.48 7.84
N ARG A 177 1.86 -6.25 8.26
CA ARG A 177 0.79 -5.99 9.22
C ARG A 177 -0.60 -5.90 8.60
N TYR A 178 -0.72 -5.37 7.39
CA TYR A 178 -2.02 -5.05 6.77
C TYR A 178 -2.22 -5.70 5.41
N ILE A 179 -1.19 -5.73 4.54
CA ILE A 179 -1.38 -6.18 3.17
C ILE A 179 -1.47 -7.69 3.09
N ASP A 180 -0.52 -8.42 3.64
CA ASP A 180 -0.54 -9.87 3.64
C ASP A 180 -1.80 -10.44 4.32
N PRO A 181 -2.20 -10.01 5.53
CA PRO A 181 -3.40 -10.57 6.17
C PRO A 181 -4.71 -10.26 5.43
N LEU A 182 -4.85 -9.06 4.85
CA LEU A 182 -6.12 -8.61 4.29
C LEU A 182 -6.28 -8.87 2.80
N PHE A 183 -5.16 -8.98 2.07
CA PHE A 183 -5.16 -9.09 0.60
C PHE A 183 -4.34 -10.26 0.09
N GLY A 184 -3.39 -10.79 0.88
CA GLY A 184 -2.52 -11.89 0.51
C GLY A 184 -3.02 -13.25 0.97
N ARG A 185 -3.75 -13.31 2.09
CA ARG A 185 -4.32 -14.57 2.64
C ARG A 185 -5.80 -14.73 2.31
N SER A 186 -6.45 -13.65 1.97
CA SER A 186 -7.83 -13.62 1.51
C SER A 186 -7.97 -12.64 0.37
N ALA A 187 -8.94 -12.87 -0.52
CA ALA A 187 -9.19 -11.93 -1.60
C ALA A 187 -9.83 -10.65 -1.05
N GLY A 188 -9.15 -9.52 -1.22
CA GLY A 188 -9.67 -8.18 -1.01
C GLY A 188 -9.98 -7.49 -2.33
N VAL A 189 -10.23 -6.19 -2.28
CA VAL A 189 -10.39 -5.35 -3.47
C VAL A 189 -9.46 -4.15 -3.36
N VAL A 190 -8.77 -3.82 -4.44
CA VAL A 190 -7.95 -2.61 -4.51
C VAL A 190 -8.48 -1.70 -5.62
N TYR A 191 -8.75 -0.46 -5.26
CA TYR A 191 -9.14 0.61 -6.16
C TYR A 191 -7.95 1.51 -6.39
N VAL A 192 -7.44 1.55 -7.62
CA VAL A 192 -6.41 2.52 -8.02
C VAL A 192 -7.12 3.70 -8.67
N LEU A 193 -7.13 4.84 -8.00
CA LEU A 193 -7.83 6.02 -8.47
C LEU A 193 -7.15 6.60 -9.73
N PRO A 194 -7.94 7.11 -10.70
CA PRO A 194 -7.39 7.80 -11.85
C PRO A 194 -6.76 9.14 -11.44
N GLU A 195 -5.81 9.60 -12.23
CA GLU A 195 -5.14 10.89 -12.05
C GLU A 195 -5.23 11.80 -13.28
N VAL A 196 -5.70 11.25 -14.40
CA VAL A 196 -5.87 11.96 -15.67
C VAL A 196 -7.34 11.91 -16.11
N LYS A 197 -7.96 10.73 -16.04
CA LYS A 197 -9.37 10.53 -16.38
C LYS A 197 -10.28 11.01 -15.27
N PRO A 198 -11.52 11.41 -15.57
CA PRO A 198 -12.54 11.64 -14.55
C PRO A 198 -12.80 10.37 -13.73
N LEU A 199 -12.98 10.50 -12.41
CA LEU A 199 -13.23 9.37 -11.49
C LEU A 199 -14.38 8.49 -11.97
N ALA A 200 -15.49 9.11 -12.38
CA ALA A 200 -16.69 8.44 -12.86
C ALA A 200 -16.48 7.61 -14.13
N SER A 201 -15.46 7.93 -14.94
CA SER A 201 -15.14 7.14 -16.15
C SER A 201 -14.47 5.81 -15.84
N VAL A 202 -13.86 5.68 -14.64
CA VAL A 202 -13.22 4.45 -14.15
C VAL A 202 -14.14 3.73 -13.16
N PHE A 203 -14.84 4.50 -12.34
CA PHE A 203 -15.76 3.99 -11.29
C PHE A 203 -17.15 4.63 -11.47
N PRO A 204 -17.99 4.07 -12.35
CA PRO A 204 -19.32 4.64 -12.63
C PRO A 204 -20.21 4.78 -11.40
N PHE A 205 -20.05 3.88 -10.40
CA PHE A 205 -20.81 3.95 -9.15
C PHE A 205 -20.46 5.21 -8.32
N ALA A 206 -19.28 5.80 -8.51
CA ALA A 206 -18.86 7.01 -7.81
C ALA A 206 -19.35 8.31 -8.50
N ALA A 207 -20.06 8.21 -9.62
CA ALA A 207 -20.59 9.37 -10.34
C ALA A 207 -21.72 10.12 -9.61
N GLY A 208 -22.32 9.50 -8.58
CA GLY A 208 -23.46 10.05 -7.83
C GLY A 208 -23.12 10.76 -6.52
N GLY A 209 -21.89 11.15 -6.31
CA GLY A 209 -21.39 11.71 -5.05
C GLY A 209 -21.66 13.19 -4.78
N ALA A 210 -22.74 13.76 -5.29
CA ALA A 210 -23.38 14.94 -4.69
C ALA A 210 -24.75 14.49 -4.20
N ALA A 211 -24.85 14.09 -2.93
CA ALA A 211 -26.15 14.04 -2.29
C ALA A 211 -26.65 15.49 -2.11
N PRO A 212 -27.96 15.72 -2.27
CA PRO A 212 -28.57 17.03 -2.07
C PRO A 212 -28.39 17.53 -0.65
#